data_0465ef3b71f1f341567068b72ce853d9
#
_entry.id   0465ef3b71f1f341567068b72ce853d9
#
_cell.length_a   1.000
_cell.length_b   1.000
_cell.length_c   1.000
_cell.angle_alpha   90.00
_cell.angle_beta   90.00
_cell.angle_gamma   90.00
#
_symmetry.space_group_name_H-M   'P 1'
#
loop_
_entity.id
_entity.type
_entity.pdbx_description
1 polymer ?
#
loop_
_entity_poly.entity_id
_entity_poly.type
_entity_poly.pdbx_seq_one_letter_code
_entity_poly.pdbx_strand_id
1 'polypeptide(L)'
;MNNLERLRSENPLVICYTNDVVKNFTANGLLSLGASPAMSEAPEEAEDFTRMASALLINIGTLTRENEEDIIKIGKIANQQGTPIVFDPVAVGASTYRKNFCQRFLGEVNVTVIKGNASEILTLIDFNTTMKGTDSDSELDSVNIAKKAANTLNTAIVITGKDDIIAKNEKIIKLSNKGKKYIKERKAIMSHIASDMTDR
;
A
#
# COMPACT_ATOMS: atom_id res chain seq x y z
N MET A 1 -19.48 -7.24 -15.97
CA MET A 1 -19.37 -6.16 -14.98
C MET A 1 -17.91 -5.79 -14.85
N ASN A 2 -17.52 -4.53 -15.02
CA ASN A 2 -16.13 -4.13 -14.83
C ASN A 2 -15.82 -3.97 -13.32
N ASN A 3 -14.53 -3.87 -12.94
CA ASN A 3 -14.13 -3.82 -11.53
C ASN A 3 -14.73 -2.62 -10.77
N LEU A 4 -14.91 -1.47 -11.41
CA LEU A 4 -15.52 -0.30 -10.78
C LEU A 4 -17.02 -0.49 -10.54
N GLU A 5 -17.74 -1.13 -11.46
CA GLU A 5 -19.16 -1.48 -11.28
C GLU A 5 -19.32 -2.50 -10.16
N ARG A 6 -18.43 -3.50 -10.09
CA ARG A 6 -18.41 -4.49 -9.00
C ARG A 6 -18.17 -3.82 -7.66
N LEU A 7 -17.16 -2.99 -7.53
CA LEU A 7 -16.83 -2.25 -6.31
C LEU A 7 -18.02 -1.41 -5.83
N ARG A 8 -18.71 -0.73 -6.74
CA ARG A 8 -19.90 0.08 -6.40
C ARG A 8 -21.11 -0.75 -5.99
N SER A 9 -21.27 -1.95 -6.56
CA SER A 9 -22.39 -2.83 -6.21
C SER A 9 -22.16 -3.57 -4.90
N GLU A 10 -20.90 -3.93 -4.59
CA GLU A 10 -20.52 -4.67 -3.40
C GLU A 10 -20.30 -3.75 -2.18
N ASN A 11 -19.97 -2.47 -2.41
CA ASN A 11 -19.68 -1.47 -1.37
C ASN A 11 -18.74 -2.01 -0.27
N PRO A 12 -17.54 -2.49 -0.62
CA PRO A 12 -16.68 -3.21 0.29
C PRO A 12 -16.19 -2.34 1.45
N LEU A 13 -16.13 -2.92 2.64
CA LEU A 13 -15.52 -2.30 3.80
C LEU A 13 -13.99 -2.34 3.66
N VAL A 14 -13.35 -1.18 3.73
CA VAL A 14 -11.89 -1.04 3.72
C VAL A 14 -11.43 -0.41 5.02
N ILE A 15 -10.67 -1.16 5.81
CA ILE A 15 -10.05 -0.62 7.02
C ILE A 15 -8.78 0.12 6.63
N CYS A 16 -8.59 1.31 7.19
CA CYS A 16 -7.45 2.15 6.91
C CYS A 16 -6.71 2.48 8.21
N TYR A 17 -5.59 1.80 8.45
CA TYR A 17 -4.53 2.29 9.31
C TYR A 17 -3.66 3.21 8.46
N THR A 18 -3.87 4.53 8.55
CA THR A 18 -3.22 5.47 7.64
C THR A 18 -2.71 6.70 8.38
N ASN A 19 -1.82 7.44 7.73
CA ASN A 19 -1.22 8.63 8.31
C ASN A 19 -2.23 9.80 8.40
N ASP A 20 -2.05 10.65 9.42
CA ASP A 20 -2.95 11.73 9.77
C ASP A 20 -3.15 12.77 8.67
N VAL A 21 -2.15 12.96 7.83
CA VAL A 21 -2.19 13.95 6.74
C VAL A 21 -3.19 13.55 5.64
N VAL A 22 -3.41 12.24 5.43
CA VAL A 22 -4.24 11.74 4.33
C VAL A 22 -5.52 11.04 4.77
N LYS A 23 -5.80 10.90 6.08
CA LYS A 23 -7.00 10.21 6.61
C LYS A 23 -8.28 10.67 5.91
N ASN A 24 -8.58 11.96 5.98
CA ASN A 24 -9.78 12.53 5.37
C ASN A 24 -9.81 12.33 3.85
N PHE A 25 -8.67 12.52 3.19
CA PHE A 25 -8.55 12.36 1.75
C PHE A 25 -8.78 10.89 1.33
N THR A 26 -8.18 9.94 2.04
CA THR A 26 -8.34 8.50 1.78
C THR A 26 -9.80 8.08 1.97
N ALA A 27 -10.44 8.51 3.06
CA ALA A 27 -11.86 8.23 3.30
C ALA A 27 -12.76 8.73 2.16
N ASN A 28 -12.61 10.00 1.79
CA ASN A 28 -13.42 10.59 0.70
C ASN A 28 -13.11 9.96 -0.67
N GLY A 29 -11.87 9.57 -0.91
CA GLY A 29 -11.48 8.83 -2.13
C GLY A 29 -12.20 7.50 -2.23
N LEU A 30 -12.20 6.70 -1.17
CA LEU A 30 -12.89 5.41 -1.11
C LEU A 30 -14.41 5.57 -1.25
N LEU A 31 -15.02 6.51 -0.53
CA LEU A 31 -16.46 6.82 -0.67
C LEU A 31 -16.81 7.21 -2.10
N SER A 32 -16.02 8.04 -2.75
CA SER A 32 -16.25 8.47 -4.14
C SER A 32 -16.17 7.31 -5.14
N LEU A 33 -15.40 6.28 -4.84
CA LEU A 33 -15.34 5.06 -5.65
C LEU A 33 -16.54 4.13 -5.41
N GLY A 34 -17.16 4.21 -4.24
CA GLY A 34 -18.27 3.34 -3.82
C GLY A 34 -17.90 2.33 -2.75
N ALA A 35 -16.73 2.47 -2.10
CA ALA A 35 -16.34 1.66 -0.96
C ALA A 35 -16.73 2.32 0.37
N SER A 36 -16.72 1.56 1.45
CA SER A 36 -16.98 2.01 2.83
C SER A 36 -15.68 2.05 3.63
N PRO A 37 -15.07 3.23 3.86
CA PRO A 37 -13.84 3.32 4.66
C PRO A 37 -14.13 3.28 6.15
N ALA A 38 -13.27 2.59 6.92
CA ALA A 38 -13.19 2.68 8.38
C ALA A 38 -11.76 3.07 8.79
N MET A 39 -11.63 4.18 9.54
CA MET A 39 -10.34 4.65 10.06
C MET A 39 -10.12 4.08 11.46
N SER A 40 -9.66 2.82 11.54
CA SER A 40 -9.39 2.13 12.80
C SER A 40 -7.89 1.94 13.01
N GLU A 41 -7.43 2.26 14.21
CA GLU A 41 -6.04 2.16 14.65
C GLU A 41 -5.89 1.35 15.94
N ALA A 42 -7.00 0.96 16.55
CA ALA A 42 -7.00 0.21 17.80
C ALA A 42 -6.86 -1.31 17.54
N PRO A 43 -5.78 -1.96 18.02
CA PRO A 43 -5.60 -3.38 17.84
C PRO A 43 -6.64 -4.23 18.60
N GLU A 44 -7.35 -3.65 19.55
CA GLU A 44 -8.42 -4.31 20.33
C GLU A 44 -9.65 -4.63 19.48
N GLU A 45 -9.94 -3.81 18.46
CA GLU A 45 -11.08 -4.03 17.55
C GLU A 45 -10.67 -4.65 16.21
N ALA A 46 -9.37 -4.89 16.00
CA ALA A 46 -8.84 -5.34 14.71
C ALA A 46 -9.45 -6.67 14.25
N GLU A 47 -9.72 -7.61 15.17
CA GLU A 47 -10.31 -8.89 14.82
C GLU A 47 -11.74 -8.75 14.29
N ASP A 48 -12.55 -7.94 14.96
CA ASP A 48 -13.96 -7.73 14.54
C ASP A 48 -14.03 -6.99 13.20
N PHE A 49 -13.21 -5.96 13.02
CA PHE A 49 -13.16 -5.20 11.78
C PHE A 49 -12.61 -6.03 10.61
N THR A 50 -11.48 -6.74 10.80
CA THR A 50 -10.87 -7.51 9.69
C THR A 50 -11.73 -8.68 9.26
N ARG A 51 -12.51 -9.27 10.16
CA ARG A 51 -13.48 -10.33 9.82
C ARG A 51 -14.54 -9.85 8.83
N MET A 52 -14.93 -8.58 8.89
CA MET A 52 -15.96 -7.98 8.02
C MET A 52 -15.36 -7.27 6.80
N ALA A 53 -14.08 -6.95 6.84
CA ALA A 53 -13.43 -6.13 5.83
C ALA A 53 -13.07 -6.92 4.57
N SER A 54 -13.18 -6.25 3.44
CA SER A 54 -12.66 -6.74 2.15
C SER A 54 -11.18 -6.46 1.96
N ALA A 55 -10.62 -5.47 2.67
CA ALA A 55 -9.20 -5.14 2.63
C ALA A 55 -8.77 -4.30 3.84
N LEU A 56 -7.46 -4.35 4.16
CA LEU A 56 -6.78 -3.49 5.12
C LEU A 56 -5.69 -2.67 4.42
N LEU A 57 -5.76 -1.35 4.53
CA LEU A 57 -4.68 -0.45 4.14
C LEU A 57 -3.81 -0.13 5.36
N ILE A 58 -2.51 -0.37 5.26
CA ILE A 58 -1.50 0.07 6.23
C ILE A 58 -0.56 1.06 5.56
N ASN A 59 -0.57 2.32 6.02
CA ASN A 59 0.30 3.39 5.56
C ASN A 59 1.07 3.97 6.75
N ILE A 60 2.40 3.89 6.71
CA ILE A 60 3.28 4.24 7.83
C ILE A 60 3.78 5.69 7.81
N GLY A 61 3.05 6.61 7.18
CA GLY A 61 3.47 8.03 7.09
C GLY A 61 3.70 8.69 8.45
N THR A 62 2.90 8.39 9.45
CA THR A 62 3.02 8.86 10.85
C THR A 62 3.52 7.76 11.80
N LEU A 63 4.46 6.92 11.33
CA LEU A 63 5.07 5.88 12.17
C LEU A 63 5.78 6.50 13.37
N THR A 64 5.46 6.02 14.57
CA THR A 64 6.10 6.35 15.85
C THR A 64 6.46 5.07 16.60
N ARG A 65 7.27 5.18 17.63
CA ARG A 65 7.66 4.04 18.46
C ARG A 65 6.46 3.41 19.19
N GLU A 66 5.50 4.24 19.53
CA GLU A 66 4.30 3.87 20.28
C GLU A 66 3.35 3.02 19.45
N ASN A 67 3.34 3.17 18.10
CA ASN A 67 2.40 2.47 17.24
C ASN A 67 2.99 1.31 16.44
N GLU A 68 4.30 1.02 16.54
CA GLU A 68 4.94 -0.08 15.80
C GLU A 68 4.30 -1.44 16.08
N GLU A 69 4.17 -1.76 17.39
CA GLU A 69 3.63 -3.06 17.82
C GLU A 69 2.15 -3.21 17.43
N ASP A 70 1.39 -2.13 17.49
CA ASP A 70 -0.03 -2.12 17.10
C ASP A 70 -0.20 -2.38 15.61
N ILE A 71 0.63 -1.74 14.77
CA ILE A 71 0.63 -1.96 13.32
C ILE A 71 0.92 -3.42 12.98
N ILE A 72 1.95 -4.01 13.62
CA ILE A 72 2.30 -5.42 13.40
C ILE A 72 1.18 -6.35 13.89
N LYS A 73 0.61 -6.08 15.07
CA LYS A 73 -0.49 -6.85 15.63
C LYS A 73 -1.72 -6.84 14.73
N ILE A 74 -2.13 -5.66 14.26
CA ILE A 74 -3.26 -5.49 13.32
C ILE A 74 -2.99 -6.26 12.01
N GLY A 75 -1.78 -6.16 11.46
CA GLY A 75 -1.38 -6.91 10.27
C GLY A 75 -1.45 -8.42 10.45
N LYS A 76 -0.99 -8.93 11.59
CA LYS A 76 -1.07 -10.38 11.92
C LYS A 76 -2.51 -10.86 12.07
N ILE A 77 -3.37 -10.06 12.72
CA ILE A 77 -4.80 -10.36 12.87
C ILE A 77 -5.46 -10.43 11.49
N ALA A 78 -5.17 -9.46 10.62
CA ALA A 78 -5.67 -9.48 9.24
C ALA A 78 -5.23 -10.73 8.47
N ASN A 79 -3.97 -11.16 8.64
CA ASN A 79 -3.48 -12.41 8.05
C ASN A 79 -4.24 -13.65 8.59
N GLN A 80 -4.54 -13.69 9.88
CA GLN A 80 -5.31 -14.79 10.49
C GLN A 80 -6.75 -14.86 9.98
N GLN A 81 -7.36 -13.71 9.68
CA GLN A 81 -8.70 -13.60 9.11
C GLN A 81 -8.72 -13.77 7.57
N GLY A 82 -7.56 -13.88 6.91
CA GLY A 82 -7.44 -13.94 5.45
C GLY A 82 -7.74 -12.62 4.75
N THR A 83 -7.76 -11.49 5.48
CA THR A 83 -8.03 -10.17 4.92
C THR A 83 -6.83 -9.66 4.14
N PRO A 84 -6.99 -9.30 2.84
CA PRO A 84 -5.90 -8.76 2.03
C PRO A 84 -5.33 -7.48 2.61
N ILE A 85 -3.99 -7.33 2.55
CA ILE A 85 -3.28 -6.15 3.07
C ILE A 85 -2.61 -5.39 1.94
N VAL A 86 -2.90 -4.09 1.85
CA VAL A 86 -2.14 -3.12 1.04
C VAL A 86 -1.20 -2.34 1.96
N PHE A 87 0.10 -2.42 1.69
CA PHE A 87 1.13 -1.75 2.48
C PHE A 87 1.75 -0.57 1.71
N ASP A 88 1.75 0.61 2.34
CA ASP A 88 2.40 1.83 1.81
C ASP A 88 3.56 2.24 2.74
N PRO A 89 4.82 1.89 2.40
CA PRO A 89 6.00 2.14 3.21
C PRO A 89 6.51 3.57 3.06
N VAL A 90 5.65 4.55 3.32
CA VAL A 90 5.96 5.98 3.14
C VAL A 90 7.31 6.34 3.76
N ALA A 91 8.19 6.91 2.92
CA ALA A 91 9.50 7.40 3.32
C ALA A 91 10.41 6.32 3.97
N VAL A 92 10.30 5.06 3.57
CA VAL A 92 11.10 3.95 4.12
C VAL A 92 12.60 4.21 4.04
N GLY A 93 13.07 4.90 3.00
CA GLY A 93 14.50 5.24 2.83
C GLY A 93 14.96 6.48 3.60
N ALA A 94 14.06 7.22 4.27
CA ALA A 94 14.39 8.47 4.93
C ALA A 94 15.16 8.29 6.25
N SER A 95 15.06 7.12 6.89
CA SER A 95 15.77 6.84 8.15
C SER A 95 15.99 5.34 8.35
N THR A 96 17.03 5.00 9.11
CA THR A 96 17.28 3.62 9.56
C THR A 96 16.12 3.08 10.38
N TYR A 97 15.47 3.92 11.16
CA TYR A 97 14.29 3.58 11.95
C TYR A 97 13.16 3.01 11.06
N ARG A 98 12.78 3.72 10.00
CA ARG A 98 11.74 3.27 9.06
C ARG A 98 12.15 2.02 8.27
N LYS A 99 13.42 1.94 7.88
CA LYS A 99 13.97 0.73 7.21
C LYS A 99 13.82 -0.50 8.10
N ASN A 100 14.26 -0.39 9.36
CA ASN A 100 14.19 -1.50 10.32
C ASN A 100 12.74 -1.92 10.58
N PHE A 101 11.84 -0.96 10.76
CA PHE A 101 10.42 -1.27 10.91
C PHE A 101 9.86 -2.01 9.69
N CYS A 102 10.08 -1.51 8.47
CA CYS A 102 9.59 -2.17 7.25
C CYS A 102 10.15 -3.58 7.09
N GLN A 103 11.43 -3.78 7.40
CA GLN A 103 12.07 -5.09 7.35
C GLN A 103 11.42 -6.06 8.35
N ARG A 104 11.18 -5.60 9.58
CA ARG A 104 10.50 -6.38 10.61
C ARG A 104 9.05 -6.67 10.21
N PHE A 105 8.30 -5.66 9.77
CA PHE A 105 6.90 -5.80 9.36
C PHE A 105 6.73 -6.83 8.24
N LEU A 106 7.52 -6.73 7.17
CA LEU A 106 7.48 -7.68 6.06
C LEU A 106 7.99 -9.09 6.41
N GLY A 107 8.77 -9.22 7.49
CA GLY A 107 9.17 -10.53 8.03
C GLY A 107 8.08 -11.20 8.89
N GLU A 108 7.14 -10.43 9.42
CA GLU A 108 6.12 -10.91 10.36
C GLU A 108 4.70 -10.90 9.78
N VAL A 109 4.43 -10.11 8.74
CA VAL A 109 3.12 -9.89 8.13
C VAL A 109 3.18 -10.17 6.63
N ASN A 110 2.31 -11.06 6.15
CA ASN A 110 2.14 -11.30 4.72
C ASN A 110 1.28 -10.19 4.11
N VAL A 111 1.84 -9.47 3.15
CA VAL A 111 1.12 -8.39 2.45
C VAL A 111 0.72 -8.84 1.03
N THR A 112 -0.47 -8.43 0.61
CA THR A 112 -1.02 -8.78 -0.71
C THR A 112 -0.47 -7.85 -1.78
N VAL A 113 -0.32 -6.57 -1.43
CA VAL A 113 0.18 -5.51 -2.33
C VAL A 113 1.09 -4.57 -1.56
N ILE A 114 2.24 -4.22 -2.14
CA ILE A 114 3.06 -3.11 -1.69
C ILE A 114 2.97 -1.98 -2.72
N LYS A 115 2.64 -0.78 -2.26
CA LYS A 115 2.53 0.41 -3.08
C LYS A 115 3.48 1.50 -2.59
N GLY A 116 4.27 2.06 -3.48
CA GLY A 116 5.19 3.16 -3.16
C GLY A 116 5.67 3.87 -4.42
N ASN A 117 6.55 4.87 -4.28
CA ASN A 117 7.32 5.38 -5.41
C ASN A 117 8.52 4.46 -5.71
N ALA A 118 9.22 4.69 -6.83
CA ALA A 118 10.33 3.83 -7.25
C ALA A 118 11.46 3.76 -6.22
N SER A 119 11.77 4.86 -5.55
CA SER A 119 12.77 4.93 -4.49
C SER A 119 12.38 4.14 -3.24
N GLU A 120 11.10 4.22 -2.82
CA GLU A 120 10.57 3.45 -1.69
C GLU A 120 10.64 1.95 -1.97
N ILE A 121 10.18 1.53 -3.15
CA ILE A 121 10.21 0.11 -3.55
C ILE A 121 11.65 -0.41 -3.71
N LEU A 122 12.54 0.38 -4.32
CA LEU A 122 13.96 0.02 -4.42
C LEU A 122 14.59 -0.18 -3.02
N THR A 123 14.28 0.72 -2.07
CA THR A 123 14.79 0.61 -0.69
C THR A 123 14.33 -0.66 0.01
N LEU A 124 13.12 -1.16 -0.24
CA LEU A 124 12.64 -2.41 0.37
C LEU A 124 13.40 -3.65 -0.09
N ILE A 125 13.96 -3.64 -1.30
CA ILE A 125 14.72 -4.77 -1.86
C ILE A 125 16.25 -4.58 -1.76
N ASP A 126 16.67 -3.38 -1.42
CA ASP A 126 18.08 -3.03 -1.17
C ASP A 126 18.18 -1.98 -0.05
N PHE A 127 18.25 -2.45 1.18
CA PHE A 127 18.32 -1.58 2.37
C PHE A 127 19.62 -0.75 2.47
N ASN A 128 20.63 -1.01 1.64
CA ASN A 128 21.83 -0.17 1.56
C ASN A 128 21.60 1.10 0.74
N THR A 129 20.53 1.16 -0.05
CA THR A 129 20.18 2.35 -0.83
C THR A 129 19.75 3.49 0.09
N THR A 130 20.33 4.67 -0.09
CA THR A 130 19.92 5.90 0.59
C THR A 130 19.06 6.75 -0.34
N MET A 131 17.87 7.16 0.14
CA MET A 131 17.00 8.07 -0.62
C MET A 131 17.60 9.48 -0.68
N LYS A 132 17.69 10.04 -1.89
CA LYS A 132 17.93 11.46 -2.12
C LYS A 132 16.60 12.15 -2.44
N GLY A 133 15.82 12.46 -1.40
CA GLY A 133 14.55 13.16 -1.54
C GLY A 133 13.37 12.28 -2.03
N THR A 134 12.15 12.83 -1.97
CA THR A 134 10.92 12.12 -2.33
C THR A 134 10.57 12.21 -3.84
N ASP A 135 11.33 12.97 -4.63
CA ASP A 135 10.98 13.34 -6.03
C ASP A 135 12.01 12.92 -7.09
N SER A 136 12.98 12.05 -6.78
CA SER A 136 14.07 11.70 -7.71
C SER A 136 13.75 10.57 -8.71
N ASP A 137 12.49 10.31 -9.00
CA ASP A 137 12.07 9.17 -9.82
C ASP A 137 12.35 9.29 -11.33
N SER A 138 12.91 10.42 -11.81
CA SER A 138 13.09 10.66 -13.25
C SER A 138 14.18 9.82 -13.92
N GLU A 139 15.06 9.18 -13.14
CA GLU A 139 16.18 8.38 -13.64
C GLU A 139 16.08 6.89 -13.32
N LEU A 140 15.08 6.47 -12.50
CA LEU A 140 14.94 5.09 -12.09
C LEU A 140 14.10 4.29 -13.09
N ASP A 141 14.59 3.12 -13.47
CA ASP A 141 13.82 2.17 -14.27
C ASP A 141 12.75 1.48 -13.43
N SER A 142 11.60 2.13 -13.31
CA SER A 142 10.47 1.67 -12.50
C SER A 142 9.96 0.27 -12.89
N VAL A 143 10.10 -0.12 -14.17
CA VAL A 143 9.66 -1.44 -14.64
C VAL A 143 10.57 -2.53 -14.07
N ASN A 144 11.88 -2.37 -14.20
CA ASN A 144 12.84 -3.34 -13.67
C ASN A 144 12.81 -3.38 -12.14
N ILE A 145 12.64 -2.23 -11.46
CA ILE A 145 12.46 -2.18 -10.00
C ILE A 145 11.22 -2.95 -9.57
N ALA A 146 10.06 -2.71 -10.21
CA ALA A 146 8.82 -3.38 -9.89
C ALA A 146 8.91 -4.90 -10.10
N LYS A 147 9.50 -5.36 -11.21
CA LYS A 147 9.71 -6.77 -11.50
C LYS A 147 10.63 -7.44 -10.47
N LYS A 148 11.77 -6.82 -10.17
CA LYS A 148 12.71 -7.33 -9.17
C LYS A 148 12.04 -7.40 -7.78
N ALA A 149 11.31 -6.36 -7.39
CA ALA A 149 10.64 -6.32 -6.11
C ALA A 149 9.53 -7.38 -6.00
N ALA A 150 8.70 -7.55 -7.03
CA ALA A 150 7.65 -8.56 -7.05
C ALA A 150 8.22 -9.98 -6.86
N ASN A 151 9.34 -10.29 -7.50
CA ASN A 151 10.02 -11.58 -7.36
C ASN A 151 10.70 -11.74 -5.99
N THR A 152 11.38 -10.69 -5.50
CA THR A 152 12.10 -10.75 -4.21
C THR A 152 11.16 -10.84 -3.02
N LEU A 153 10.05 -10.07 -3.03
CA LEU A 153 9.09 -9.99 -1.93
C LEU A 153 7.90 -10.95 -2.11
N ASN A 154 7.84 -11.66 -3.24
CA ASN A 154 6.77 -12.60 -3.59
C ASN A 154 5.36 -11.99 -3.40
N THR A 155 5.19 -10.72 -3.78
CA THR A 155 3.92 -9.98 -3.64
C THR A 155 3.68 -9.09 -4.84
N ALA A 156 2.45 -8.58 -4.99
CA ALA A 156 2.15 -7.58 -6.01
C ALA A 156 2.77 -6.23 -5.64
N ILE A 157 3.38 -5.56 -6.62
CA ILE A 157 4.03 -4.26 -6.46
C ILE A 157 3.32 -3.21 -7.32
N VAL A 158 3.05 -2.06 -6.72
CA VAL A 158 2.54 -0.88 -7.42
C VAL A 158 3.52 0.27 -7.23
N ILE A 159 4.23 0.62 -8.30
CA ILE A 159 5.06 1.82 -8.32
C ILE A 159 4.25 2.97 -8.90
N THR A 160 4.10 4.04 -8.12
CA THR A 160 3.41 5.27 -8.54
C THR A 160 4.41 6.31 -9.01
N GLY A 161 4.14 6.96 -10.15
CA GLY A 161 5.02 7.97 -10.73
C GLY A 161 4.38 8.72 -11.90
N LYS A 162 5.17 9.18 -12.85
CA LYS A 162 4.68 9.73 -14.12
C LYS A 162 3.89 8.66 -14.89
N ASP A 163 4.45 7.46 -14.94
CA ASP A 163 3.76 6.24 -15.33
C ASP A 163 3.64 5.35 -14.08
N ASP A 164 2.49 4.79 -13.84
CA ASP A 164 2.29 3.82 -12.77
C ASP A 164 2.60 2.41 -13.30
N ILE A 165 3.36 1.63 -12.52
CA ILE A 165 3.75 0.27 -12.89
C ILE A 165 3.14 -0.70 -11.87
N ILE A 166 2.44 -1.71 -12.36
CA ILE A 166 1.94 -2.80 -11.54
C ILE A 166 2.65 -4.07 -11.97
N ALA A 167 3.27 -4.78 -11.03
CA ALA A 167 3.96 -6.04 -11.28
C ALA A 167 3.49 -7.11 -10.30
N LYS A 168 3.21 -8.31 -10.81
CA LYS A 168 2.96 -9.52 -10.03
C LYS A 168 3.45 -10.72 -10.82
N ASN A 169 4.33 -11.51 -10.24
CA ASN A 169 5.00 -12.60 -10.95
C ASN A 169 5.66 -12.06 -12.25
N GLU A 170 5.41 -12.68 -13.40
CA GLU A 170 5.92 -12.24 -14.70
C GLU A 170 5.00 -11.21 -15.42
N LYS A 171 3.84 -10.86 -14.83
CA LYS A 171 2.90 -9.90 -15.43
C LYS A 171 3.28 -8.48 -15.03
N ILE A 172 3.31 -7.59 -16.03
CA ILE A 172 3.57 -6.17 -15.83
C ILE A 172 2.50 -5.37 -16.57
N ILE A 173 1.92 -4.39 -15.89
CA ILE A 173 0.99 -3.41 -16.45
C ILE A 173 1.58 -2.02 -16.27
N LYS A 174 1.63 -1.24 -17.34
CA LYS A 174 2.04 0.16 -17.33
C LYS A 174 0.85 1.05 -17.62
N LEU A 175 0.59 2.02 -16.74
CA LEU A 175 -0.48 3.01 -16.87
C LEU A 175 0.13 4.39 -17.02
N SER A 176 0.01 4.98 -18.21
CA SER A 176 0.51 6.34 -18.49
C SER A 176 -0.48 7.40 -18.08
N ASN A 177 -0.04 8.32 -17.25
CA ASN A 177 -0.87 9.35 -16.64
C ASN A 177 -0.63 10.71 -17.31
N LYS A 178 -1.56 11.15 -18.16
CA LYS A 178 -1.48 12.42 -18.91
C LYS A 178 -1.88 13.65 -18.08
N GLY A 179 -1.58 13.75 -16.78
CA GLY A 179 -1.94 14.95 -16.02
C GLY A 179 -1.30 15.06 -14.64
N LYS A 180 -0.58 16.14 -14.39
CA LYS A 180 0.15 16.42 -13.13
C LYS A 180 -0.74 16.77 -11.92
N LYS A 181 -2.04 17.04 -12.09
CA LYS A 181 -2.86 17.74 -11.09
C LYS A 181 -3.35 16.85 -9.92
N TYR A 182 -3.33 15.52 -10.05
CA TYR A 182 -3.98 14.60 -9.11
C TYR A 182 -3.08 13.46 -8.58
N ILE A 183 -1.75 13.65 -8.55
CA ILE A 183 -0.80 12.59 -8.15
C ILE A 183 -1.05 12.08 -6.71
N LYS A 184 -1.35 12.97 -5.76
CA LYS A 184 -1.63 12.58 -4.36
C LYS A 184 -2.95 11.80 -4.24
N GLU A 185 -3.95 12.22 -4.99
CA GLU A 185 -5.29 11.64 -5.02
C GLU A 185 -5.27 10.22 -5.58
N ARG A 186 -4.49 10.01 -6.65
CA ARG A 186 -4.31 8.70 -7.27
C ARG A 186 -3.63 7.68 -6.37
N LYS A 187 -2.69 8.08 -5.51
CA LYS A 187 -1.96 7.17 -4.63
C LYS A 187 -2.91 6.39 -3.70
N ALA A 188 -3.89 7.04 -3.11
CA ALA A 188 -4.88 6.38 -2.27
C ALA A 188 -5.81 5.45 -3.05
N ILE A 189 -6.26 5.89 -4.23
CA ILE A 189 -7.15 5.13 -5.13
C ILE A 189 -6.44 3.90 -5.71
N MET A 190 -5.19 4.03 -6.15
CA MET A 190 -4.41 2.93 -6.73
C MET A 190 -4.10 1.83 -5.72
N SER A 191 -3.90 2.17 -4.45
CA SER A 191 -3.70 1.18 -3.39
C SER A 191 -4.91 0.24 -3.25
N HIS A 192 -6.11 0.79 -3.45
CA HIS A 192 -7.35 0.01 -3.37
C HIS A 192 -7.59 -0.84 -4.62
N ILE A 193 -7.35 -0.29 -5.82
CA ILE A 193 -7.49 -1.04 -7.09
C ILE A 193 -6.52 -2.23 -7.12
N ALA A 194 -5.31 -2.07 -6.58
CA ALA A 194 -4.32 -3.14 -6.54
C ALA A 194 -4.75 -4.30 -5.62
N SER A 195 -5.48 -4.05 -4.51
CA SER A 195 -6.02 -5.13 -3.66
C SER A 195 -7.04 -5.99 -4.41
N ASP A 196 -7.88 -5.39 -5.25
CA ASP A 196 -8.88 -6.09 -6.06
C ASP A 196 -8.27 -7.00 -7.17
N MET A 197 -7.05 -6.67 -7.62
CA MET A 197 -6.37 -7.44 -8.69
C MET A 197 -5.67 -8.70 -8.19
N THR A 198 -5.61 -8.91 -6.87
CA THR A 198 -4.91 -10.07 -6.28
C THR A 198 -5.79 -11.30 -6.13
N ASP A 199 -7.11 -11.14 -6.22
CA ASP A 199 -8.11 -12.19 -6.01
C ASP A 199 -8.44 -13.03 -7.26
N ARG A 200 -7.56 -13.01 -8.30
CA ARG A 200 -7.76 -13.85 -9.50
C ARG A 200 -6.48 -14.48 -10.03
#